data_f392e0d0371e7cb47bbd4a330c195c51
#
_entry.id   f392e0d0371e7cb47bbd4a330c195c51
#
_cell.length_a   1.000
_cell.length_b   1.000
_cell.length_c   1.000
_cell.angle_alpha   90.00
_cell.angle_beta   90.00
_cell.angle_gamma   90.00
#
_symmetry.space_group_name_H-M   'P 1'
#
loop_
_entity.id
_entity.type
_entity.pdbx_description
1 polymer ?
#
loop_
_entity_poly.entity_id
_entity_poly.type
_entity_poly.pdbx_seq_one_letter_code
_entity_poly.pdbx_strand_id
1 'polypeptide(L)'
;MPLESGFSRRNFLANSAAALAMSRLPAQSAIAVQSPSAIQSLPNLAGQARPFTNAEREARIERARELMIENRIDAIVLANSTSSSVYFANLHLFGGERLWAVILPAKSKPFLVCPAFEEGRAHQLLASGPLAGDCDILTWQEDESPFALLGNGLKDRSLTTGTVGLDEHMAFVFSEGIRAANPHLRLVSATPVTAGCRMIKNAHELDCMRLACRATLLVYRAVAQSLHPGMTTADVQQLIAAGYHRVGFEGDASLNVDEYTALPHGSPKPQTLREGSILMLDDGCSVEGYQSDITRTFVLGKPTDKMLSVFDLVRRAQTAALHAARPGVPAAEVDGAARKMITDGGYGPGFKYFTHRVGHGIGLDGHEWPYFVRNNMYGWDLNPKLAPGMTFSDEPGIYIPGEFGIRLEDDLVITENGAELLTPQCPSLEHPFANVS
;
A
#
# COMPACT_ATOMS: atom_id res chain seq x y z
N MET A 1 -47.94 -34.46 3.05
CA MET A 1 -48.49 -33.12 2.70
C MET A 1 -47.38 -32.28 2.15
N PRO A 2 -47.37 -31.97 0.86
CA PRO A 2 -46.41 -31.06 0.27
C PRO A 2 -46.93 -29.63 0.33
N LEU A 3 -46.10 -28.69 0.74
CA LEU A 3 -46.36 -27.26 0.62
C LEU A 3 -45.77 -26.76 -0.70
N GLU A 4 -46.63 -26.60 -1.69
CA GLU A 4 -46.35 -25.83 -2.89
C GLU A 4 -46.40 -24.33 -2.57
N SER A 5 -45.27 -23.62 -2.66
CA SER A 5 -45.24 -22.15 -2.74
C SER A 5 -44.97 -21.75 -4.19
N GLY A 6 -46.06 -21.52 -4.94
CA GLY A 6 -46.01 -21.04 -6.30
C GLY A 6 -45.56 -19.59 -6.39
N PHE A 7 -44.36 -19.34 -6.92
CA PHE A 7 -43.96 -18.02 -7.38
C PHE A 7 -44.60 -17.73 -8.73
N SER A 8 -45.63 -16.88 -8.75
CA SER A 8 -46.33 -16.48 -9.97
C SER A 8 -45.55 -15.41 -10.73
N ARG A 9 -45.37 -15.58 -12.06
CA ARG A 9 -44.80 -14.59 -12.97
C ARG A 9 -45.47 -13.21 -12.89
N ARG A 10 -46.71 -13.14 -12.43
CA ARG A 10 -47.43 -11.87 -12.21
C ARG A 10 -46.87 -11.05 -11.07
N ASN A 11 -46.36 -11.66 -10.00
CA ASN A 11 -45.75 -10.95 -8.85
C ASN A 11 -44.37 -10.41 -9.18
N PHE A 12 -43.63 -11.05 -10.11
CA PHE A 12 -42.35 -10.54 -10.59
C PHE A 12 -42.51 -9.26 -11.43
N LEU A 13 -43.50 -9.21 -12.28
CA LEU A 13 -43.75 -8.01 -13.11
C LEU A 13 -44.34 -6.85 -12.32
N ALA A 14 -45.11 -7.10 -11.26
CA ALA A 14 -45.63 -6.06 -10.39
C ALA A 14 -44.53 -5.38 -9.56
N ASN A 15 -43.54 -6.15 -9.08
CA ASN A 15 -42.38 -5.59 -8.34
C ASN A 15 -41.41 -4.85 -9.27
N SER A 16 -41.27 -5.24 -10.54
CA SER A 16 -40.46 -4.52 -11.52
C SER A 16 -41.07 -3.17 -11.93
N ALA A 17 -42.40 -3.06 -11.95
CA ALA A 17 -43.09 -1.80 -12.24
C ALA A 17 -42.99 -0.78 -11.07
N ALA A 18 -42.97 -1.26 -9.81
CA ALA A 18 -42.79 -0.42 -8.65
C ALA A 18 -41.33 0.13 -8.54
N ALA A 19 -40.33 -0.63 -9.00
CA ALA A 19 -38.95 -0.17 -9.05
C ALA A 19 -38.71 0.92 -10.12
N LEU A 20 -39.45 0.89 -11.22
CA LEU A 20 -39.40 1.91 -12.28
C LEU A 20 -40.16 3.21 -11.92
N ALA A 21 -41.10 3.17 -10.98
CA ALA A 21 -41.82 4.35 -10.53
C ALA A 21 -41.06 5.20 -9.48
N MET A 22 -40.06 4.65 -8.79
CA MET A 22 -39.22 5.40 -7.85
C MET A 22 -38.06 6.16 -8.52
N SER A 23 -37.84 6.02 -9.82
CA SER A 23 -36.75 6.69 -10.53
C SER A 23 -37.08 8.11 -11.05
N ARG A 24 -38.23 8.67 -10.65
CA ARG A 24 -38.61 10.04 -11.00
C ARG A 24 -38.87 10.94 -9.78
N LEU A 25 -38.03 10.82 -8.74
CA LEU A 25 -37.85 11.96 -7.87
C LEU A 25 -37.06 13.01 -8.66
N PRO A 26 -37.48 14.29 -8.65
CA PRO A 26 -36.67 15.33 -9.26
C PRO A 26 -35.30 15.25 -8.58
N ALA A 27 -34.24 15.15 -9.38
CA ALA A 27 -32.90 15.35 -8.89
C ALA A 27 -32.92 16.70 -8.15
N GLN A 28 -32.95 16.68 -6.83
CA GLN A 28 -32.58 17.86 -6.07
C GLN A 28 -31.25 18.27 -6.65
N SER A 29 -31.21 19.44 -7.27
CA SER A 29 -29.98 20.07 -7.69
C SER A 29 -29.08 20.06 -6.46
N ALA A 30 -28.12 19.14 -6.41
CA ALA A 30 -27.04 19.22 -5.45
C ALA A 30 -26.46 20.60 -5.71
N ILE A 31 -26.71 21.53 -4.80
CA ILE A 31 -25.97 22.80 -4.75
C ILE A 31 -24.53 22.31 -4.69
N ALA A 32 -23.80 22.48 -5.78
CA ALA A 32 -22.38 22.17 -5.82
C ALA A 32 -21.76 23.04 -4.73
N VAL A 33 -21.52 22.46 -3.56
CA VAL A 33 -20.83 23.14 -2.48
C VAL A 33 -19.47 23.47 -3.07
N GLN A 34 -19.22 24.74 -3.30
CA GLN A 34 -17.96 25.19 -3.88
C GLN A 34 -16.86 24.76 -2.91
N SER A 35 -15.91 23.97 -3.38
CA SER A 35 -14.78 23.52 -2.56
C SER A 35 -14.11 24.73 -1.90
N PRO A 36 -13.66 24.63 -0.64
CA PRO A 36 -12.96 25.72 0.04
C PRO A 36 -11.81 26.29 -0.77
N SER A 37 -11.51 27.57 -0.61
CA SER A 37 -10.46 28.25 -1.38
C SER A 37 -9.09 27.60 -1.24
N ALA A 38 -8.79 27.02 -0.08
CA ALA A 38 -7.55 26.26 0.16
C ALA A 38 -7.42 25.05 -0.77
N ILE A 39 -8.49 24.29 -0.97
CA ILE A 39 -8.53 23.15 -1.90
C ILE A 39 -8.44 23.63 -3.35
N GLN A 40 -9.16 24.70 -3.70
CA GLN A 40 -9.13 25.25 -5.06
C GLN A 40 -7.77 25.78 -5.47
N SER A 41 -6.95 26.26 -4.54
CA SER A 41 -5.62 26.82 -4.78
C SER A 41 -4.52 25.76 -4.91
N LEU A 42 -4.81 24.49 -4.68
CA LEU A 42 -3.84 23.41 -4.85
C LEU A 42 -3.34 23.34 -6.28
N PRO A 43 -2.00 23.19 -6.51
CA PRO A 43 -1.45 23.02 -7.84
C PRO A 43 -1.75 21.62 -8.38
N ASN A 44 -1.90 21.48 -9.69
CA ASN A 44 -1.89 20.16 -10.31
C ASN A 44 -0.43 19.70 -10.49
N LEU A 45 -0.11 18.52 -9.98
CA LEU A 45 1.23 17.94 -9.99
C LEU A 45 1.38 16.77 -10.96
N ALA A 46 0.31 16.31 -11.62
CA ALA A 46 0.32 15.13 -12.49
C ALA A 46 1.41 15.18 -13.56
N GLY A 47 1.68 16.37 -14.13
CA GLY A 47 2.74 16.56 -15.14
C GLY A 47 4.17 16.40 -14.62
N GLN A 48 4.38 16.22 -13.32
CA GLN A 48 5.70 15.95 -12.71
C GLN A 48 5.98 14.45 -12.58
N ALA A 49 4.95 13.60 -12.65
CA ALA A 49 5.11 12.15 -12.67
C ALA A 49 5.77 11.71 -14.00
N ARG A 50 6.72 10.79 -13.91
CA ARG A 50 7.40 10.21 -15.06
C ARG A 50 7.11 8.70 -15.09
N PRO A 51 6.51 8.17 -16.18
CA PRO A 51 6.29 6.74 -16.31
C PRO A 51 7.60 5.95 -16.36
N PHE A 52 7.62 4.74 -15.77
CA PHE A 52 8.76 3.84 -15.89
C PHE A 52 8.90 3.31 -17.30
N THR A 53 10.11 3.33 -17.82
CA THR A 53 10.46 2.81 -19.15
C THR A 53 10.55 1.28 -19.14
N ASN A 54 10.43 0.66 -20.33
CA ASN A 54 10.66 -0.78 -20.48
C ASN A 54 12.09 -1.18 -20.10
N ALA A 55 13.09 -0.35 -20.43
CA ALA A 55 14.49 -0.60 -20.06
C ALA A 55 14.71 -0.68 -18.54
N GLU A 56 14.02 0.17 -17.75
CA GLU A 56 14.05 0.09 -16.29
C GLU A 56 13.43 -1.21 -15.78
N ARG A 57 12.33 -1.65 -16.38
CA ARG A 57 11.67 -2.92 -16.03
C ARG A 57 12.48 -4.15 -16.47
N GLU A 58 13.15 -4.09 -17.61
CA GLU A 58 14.10 -5.12 -18.05
C GLU A 58 15.25 -5.26 -17.05
N ALA A 59 15.82 -4.17 -16.57
CA ALA A 59 16.84 -4.20 -15.52
C ALA A 59 16.32 -4.82 -14.21
N ARG A 60 15.04 -4.60 -13.85
CA ARG A 60 14.40 -5.27 -12.71
C ARG A 60 14.28 -6.79 -12.92
N ILE A 61 13.93 -7.23 -14.13
CA ILE A 61 13.86 -8.66 -14.48
C ILE A 61 15.25 -9.30 -14.39
N GLU A 62 16.29 -8.63 -14.88
CA GLU A 62 17.66 -9.15 -14.76
C GLU A 62 18.09 -9.24 -13.29
N ARG A 63 17.75 -8.23 -12.46
CA ARG A 63 18.00 -8.31 -11.02
C ARG A 63 17.25 -9.47 -10.36
N ALA A 64 16.02 -9.74 -10.78
CA ALA A 64 15.26 -10.90 -10.30
C ALA A 64 15.96 -12.23 -10.69
N ARG A 65 16.52 -12.32 -11.90
CA ARG A 65 17.28 -13.50 -12.35
C ARG A 65 18.53 -13.73 -11.49
N GLU A 66 19.27 -12.68 -11.16
CA GLU A 66 20.42 -12.76 -10.25
C GLU A 66 19.98 -13.30 -8.88
N LEU A 67 18.93 -12.72 -8.28
CA LEU A 67 18.41 -13.14 -6.98
C LEU A 67 17.83 -14.56 -7.01
N MET A 68 17.21 -14.97 -8.11
CA MET A 68 16.81 -16.38 -8.29
C MET A 68 17.99 -17.32 -8.23
N ILE A 69 19.09 -16.99 -8.92
CA ILE A 69 20.33 -17.81 -8.91
C ILE A 69 20.93 -17.86 -7.49
N GLU A 70 21.05 -16.71 -6.83
CA GLU A 70 21.57 -16.60 -5.46
C GLU A 70 20.75 -17.47 -4.47
N ASN A 71 19.42 -17.47 -4.62
CA ASN A 71 18.49 -18.17 -3.72
C ASN A 71 18.13 -19.58 -4.19
N ARG A 72 18.71 -20.08 -5.30
CA ARG A 72 18.44 -21.41 -5.87
C ARG A 72 16.97 -21.60 -6.21
N ILE A 73 16.37 -20.59 -6.80
CA ILE A 73 15.02 -20.57 -7.35
C ILE A 73 15.15 -20.62 -8.87
N ASP A 74 14.51 -21.58 -9.51
CA ASP A 74 14.64 -21.79 -10.96
C ASP A 74 13.65 -20.97 -11.78
N ALA A 75 12.52 -20.61 -11.18
CA ALA A 75 11.53 -19.71 -11.77
C ALA A 75 10.70 -19.04 -10.67
N ILE A 76 10.12 -17.89 -10.96
CA ILE A 76 9.07 -17.28 -10.12
C ILE A 76 7.75 -17.20 -10.89
N VAL A 77 6.63 -17.36 -10.17
CA VAL A 77 5.26 -17.24 -10.67
C VAL A 77 4.61 -16.03 -10.05
N LEU A 78 4.24 -15.08 -10.89
CA LEU A 78 3.56 -13.82 -10.54
C LEU A 78 2.11 -13.95 -11.02
N ALA A 79 1.19 -14.20 -10.11
CA ALA A 79 -0.20 -14.47 -10.46
C ALA A 79 -1.10 -13.27 -10.20
N ASN A 80 -2.06 -13.08 -11.08
CA ASN A 80 -3.08 -12.04 -11.00
C ASN A 80 -2.46 -10.63 -10.80
N SER A 81 -3.21 -9.68 -10.23
CA SER A 81 -2.74 -8.30 -10.05
C SER A 81 -1.97 -8.14 -8.75
N THR A 82 -0.80 -8.74 -8.63
CA THR A 82 0.13 -8.43 -7.54
C THR A 82 1.03 -7.26 -7.94
N SER A 83 1.53 -6.53 -6.96
CA SER A 83 2.47 -5.43 -7.20
C SER A 83 3.74 -5.91 -7.89
N SER A 84 4.12 -7.18 -7.69
CA SER A 84 5.24 -7.79 -8.41
C SER A 84 4.98 -7.96 -9.91
N SER A 85 3.75 -8.29 -10.34
CA SER A 85 3.42 -8.36 -11.77
C SER A 85 3.51 -6.99 -12.46
N VAL A 86 3.13 -5.92 -11.75
CA VAL A 86 3.29 -4.53 -12.22
C VAL A 86 4.75 -4.13 -12.22
N TYR A 87 5.49 -4.43 -11.15
CA TYR A 87 6.89 -4.07 -10.98
C TYR A 87 7.78 -4.61 -12.09
N PHE A 88 7.68 -5.92 -12.38
CA PHE A 88 8.52 -6.58 -13.37
C PHE A 88 8.01 -6.42 -14.79
N ALA A 89 6.71 -6.58 -15.02
CA ALA A 89 6.16 -6.76 -16.35
C ALA A 89 5.21 -5.65 -16.81
N ASN A 90 4.90 -4.68 -15.96
CA ASN A 90 3.88 -3.65 -16.23
C ASN A 90 2.51 -4.27 -16.55
N LEU A 91 2.16 -5.37 -15.90
CA LEU A 91 0.94 -6.10 -16.17
C LEU A 91 -0.05 -5.94 -15.03
N HIS A 92 -1.19 -5.34 -15.34
CA HIS A 92 -2.38 -5.31 -14.51
C HIS A 92 -3.28 -6.48 -14.92
N LEU A 93 -3.00 -7.66 -14.36
CA LEU A 93 -3.72 -8.88 -14.66
C LEU A 93 -5.07 -8.89 -13.96
N PHE A 94 -6.01 -9.69 -14.47
CA PHE A 94 -7.31 -9.84 -13.84
C PHE A 94 -7.18 -10.57 -12.49
N GLY A 95 -7.99 -10.12 -11.52
CA GLY A 95 -8.28 -10.88 -10.32
C GLY A 95 -9.40 -11.88 -10.56
N GLY A 96 -9.70 -12.72 -9.59
CA GLY A 96 -10.80 -13.68 -9.58
C GLY A 96 -10.32 -15.11 -9.49
N GLU A 97 -11.21 -16.04 -9.87
CA GLU A 97 -11.03 -17.49 -9.76
C GLU A 97 -10.16 -18.08 -10.89
N ARG A 98 -9.97 -17.34 -11.98
CA ARG A 98 -9.16 -17.80 -13.13
C ARG A 98 -7.72 -17.44 -12.96
N LEU A 99 -6.84 -18.40 -13.19
CA LEU A 99 -5.39 -18.15 -13.13
C LEU A 99 -4.95 -17.34 -14.35
N TRP A 100 -4.47 -16.15 -14.09
CA TRP A 100 -3.55 -15.41 -14.94
C TRP A 100 -2.19 -15.39 -14.25
N ALA A 101 -1.12 -15.75 -14.95
CA ALA A 101 0.19 -15.74 -14.35
C ALA A 101 1.27 -15.43 -15.37
N VAL A 102 2.24 -14.61 -14.99
CA VAL A 102 3.53 -14.48 -15.66
C VAL A 102 4.53 -15.36 -14.95
N ILE A 103 5.20 -16.20 -15.70
CA ILE A 103 6.27 -17.04 -15.20
C ILE A 103 7.59 -16.50 -15.74
N LEU A 104 8.48 -16.12 -14.82
CA LEU A 104 9.83 -15.65 -15.12
C LEU A 104 10.83 -16.72 -14.72
N PRO A 105 11.36 -17.53 -15.66
CA PRO A 105 12.45 -18.46 -15.39
C PRO A 105 13.77 -17.72 -15.21
N ALA A 106 14.68 -18.27 -14.38
CA ALA A 106 16.00 -17.69 -14.14
C ALA A 106 16.89 -17.65 -15.38
N LYS A 107 16.70 -18.57 -16.33
CA LYS A 107 17.64 -18.75 -17.47
C LYS A 107 16.97 -18.89 -18.84
N SER A 108 15.65 -18.94 -18.90
CA SER A 108 14.94 -19.18 -20.17
C SER A 108 13.87 -18.12 -20.41
N LYS A 109 13.23 -18.20 -21.57
CA LYS A 109 12.21 -17.26 -22.02
C LYS A 109 11.01 -17.25 -21.08
N PRO A 110 10.48 -16.07 -20.68
CA PRO A 110 9.24 -15.92 -19.92
C PRO A 110 8.04 -16.48 -20.68
N PHE A 111 6.98 -16.78 -19.94
CA PHE A 111 5.69 -17.10 -20.54
C PHE A 111 4.53 -16.63 -19.66
N LEU A 112 3.41 -16.37 -20.30
CA LEU A 112 2.16 -15.98 -19.66
C LEU A 112 1.16 -17.11 -19.82
N VAL A 113 0.44 -17.45 -18.74
CA VAL A 113 -0.67 -18.39 -18.73
C VAL A 113 -1.96 -17.59 -18.52
N CYS A 114 -2.93 -17.76 -19.43
CA CYS A 114 -4.23 -17.08 -19.33
C CYS A 114 -5.36 -17.93 -19.93
N PRO A 115 -6.66 -17.61 -19.62
CA PRO A 115 -7.79 -18.23 -20.30
C PRO A 115 -7.74 -17.99 -21.81
N ALA A 116 -8.13 -18.96 -22.62
CA ALA A 116 -8.05 -18.87 -24.09
C ALA A 116 -8.90 -17.73 -24.68
N PHE A 117 -10.05 -17.44 -24.09
CA PHE A 117 -10.90 -16.33 -24.54
C PHE A 117 -10.29 -14.94 -24.26
N GLU A 118 -9.24 -14.86 -23.45
CA GLU A 118 -8.50 -13.63 -23.12
C GLU A 118 -7.17 -13.49 -23.90
N GLU A 119 -6.85 -14.40 -24.80
CA GLU A 119 -5.57 -14.40 -25.55
C GLU A 119 -5.31 -13.07 -26.27
N GLY A 120 -6.34 -12.53 -26.94
CA GLY A 120 -6.24 -11.23 -27.62
C GLY A 120 -5.89 -10.08 -26.69
N ARG A 121 -6.41 -10.11 -25.45
CA ARG A 121 -6.08 -9.14 -24.41
C ARG A 121 -4.67 -9.35 -23.88
N ALA A 122 -4.23 -10.60 -23.69
CA ALA A 122 -2.88 -10.92 -23.28
C ALA A 122 -1.84 -10.34 -24.25
N HIS A 123 -2.07 -10.47 -25.56
CA HIS A 123 -1.25 -9.84 -26.59
C HIS A 123 -1.16 -8.31 -26.44
N GLN A 124 -2.29 -7.64 -26.20
CA GLN A 124 -2.34 -6.18 -26.02
C GLN A 124 -1.59 -5.75 -24.76
N LEU A 125 -1.76 -6.45 -23.64
CA LEU A 125 -1.08 -6.15 -22.38
C LEU A 125 0.45 -6.30 -22.51
N LEU A 126 0.92 -7.37 -23.13
CA LEU A 126 2.35 -7.62 -23.34
C LEU A 126 2.98 -6.61 -24.31
N ALA A 127 2.25 -6.16 -25.35
CA ALA A 127 2.80 -5.32 -26.41
C ALA A 127 3.38 -3.98 -25.91
N SER A 128 2.89 -3.45 -24.78
CA SER A 128 3.34 -2.18 -24.20
C SER A 128 4.40 -2.34 -23.09
N GLY A 129 4.70 -3.57 -22.68
CA GLY A 129 5.59 -3.87 -21.55
C GLY A 129 6.97 -4.36 -21.96
N PRO A 130 7.83 -4.62 -20.98
CA PRO A 130 9.23 -5.09 -21.20
C PRO A 130 9.29 -6.51 -21.78
N LEU A 131 8.20 -7.26 -21.74
CA LEU A 131 8.10 -8.62 -22.28
C LEU A 131 7.57 -8.67 -23.72
N ALA A 132 7.43 -7.50 -24.38
CA ALA A 132 6.95 -7.42 -25.75
C ALA A 132 7.85 -8.21 -26.72
N GLY A 133 7.25 -9.19 -27.45
CA GLY A 133 7.98 -10.05 -28.40
C GLY A 133 8.87 -11.13 -27.78
N ASP A 134 9.08 -11.11 -26.47
CA ASP A 134 9.90 -12.10 -25.76
C ASP A 134 9.12 -12.82 -24.62
N CYS A 135 7.82 -13.05 -24.81
CA CYS A 135 7.00 -13.80 -23.88
C CYS A 135 6.05 -14.72 -24.67
N ASP A 136 6.07 -16.02 -24.38
CA ASP A 136 5.10 -16.93 -24.99
C ASP A 136 3.76 -16.81 -24.26
N ILE A 137 2.65 -16.89 -24.98
CA ILE A 137 1.31 -16.95 -24.39
C ILE A 137 0.82 -18.39 -24.47
N LEU A 138 0.52 -18.99 -23.32
CA LEU A 138 -0.06 -20.31 -23.18
C LEU A 138 -1.50 -20.15 -22.69
N THR A 139 -2.45 -20.70 -23.43
CA THR A 139 -3.88 -20.55 -23.12
C THR A 139 -4.51 -21.86 -22.69
N TRP A 140 -5.53 -21.78 -21.83
CA TRP A 140 -6.31 -22.90 -21.33
C TRP A 140 -7.80 -22.67 -21.54
N GLN A 141 -8.53 -23.75 -21.85
CA GLN A 141 -10.00 -23.71 -21.96
C GLN A 141 -10.64 -23.93 -20.60
N GLU A 142 -11.91 -23.53 -20.43
CA GLU A 142 -12.63 -23.57 -19.15
C GLU A 142 -12.71 -24.96 -18.51
N ASP A 143 -12.53 -26.03 -19.29
CA ASP A 143 -12.50 -27.44 -18.85
C ASP A 143 -11.07 -28.01 -18.74
N GLU A 144 -10.03 -27.20 -18.96
CA GLU A 144 -8.63 -27.59 -18.85
C GLU A 144 -7.98 -27.09 -17.54
N SER A 145 -6.89 -27.69 -17.14
CA SER A 145 -6.14 -27.29 -15.94
C SER A 145 -5.08 -26.24 -16.26
N PRO A 146 -5.25 -24.98 -15.82
CA PRO A 146 -4.22 -23.95 -15.97
C PRO A 146 -2.94 -24.30 -15.21
N PHE A 147 -3.06 -25.07 -14.14
CA PHE A 147 -1.93 -25.51 -13.32
C PHE A 147 -1.08 -26.56 -14.00
N ALA A 148 -1.70 -27.48 -14.74
CA ALA A 148 -0.98 -28.45 -15.58
C ALA A 148 -0.31 -27.74 -16.76
N LEU A 149 -0.97 -26.76 -17.37
CA LEU A 149 -0.43 -25.95 -18.46
C LEU A 149 0.83 -25.18 -18.00
N LEU A 150 0.79 -24.57 -16.81
CA LEU A 150 1.95 -23.91 -16.21
C LEU A 150 3.13 -24.90 -16.09
N GLY A 151 2.87 -26.10 -15.57
CA GLY A 151 3.90 -27.14 -15.45
C GLY A 151 4.47 -27.59 -16.81
N ASN A 152 3.61 -27.72 -17.84
CA ASN A 152 4.07 -28.02 -19.20
C ASN A 152 4.94 -26.89 -19.75
N GLY A 153 4.55 -25.63 -19.56
CA GLY A 153 5.37 -24.46 -19.95
C GLY A 153 6.75 -24.43 -19.30
N LEU A 154 6.86 -24.84 -18.02
CA LEU A 154 8.14 -25.01 -17.35
C LEU A 154 8.95 -26.18 -17.94
N LYS A 155 8.29 -27.31 -18.21
CA LYS A 155 8.92 -28.50 -18.81
C LYS A 155 9.47 -28.19 -20.21
N ASP A 156 8.76 -27.45 -21.04
CA ASP A 156 9.21 -27.01 -22.38
C ASP A 156 10.50 -26.16 -22.29
N ARG A 157 10.75 -25.57 -21.12
CA ARG A 157 11.97 -24.81 -20.77
C ARG A 157 12.99 -25.62 -19.99
N SER A 158 12.90 -26.95 -20.06
CA SER A 158 13.78 -27.90 -19.39
C SER A 158 13.72 -27.85 -17.84
N LEU A 159 12.67 -27.31 -17.28
CA LEU A 159 12.40 -27.29 -15.83
C LEU A 159 11.39 -28.41 -15.47
N THR A 160 11.82 -29.65 -15.60
CA THR A 160 10.99 -30.82 -15.25
C THR A 160 10.98 -31.12 -13.77
N THR A 161 12.00 -30.72 -13.06
CA THR A 161 12.14 -30.71 -11.60
C THR A 161 12.83 -29.39 -11.23
N GLY A 162 12.67 -28.93 -10.02
CA GLY A 162 13.33 -27.68 -9.59
C GLY A 162 12.54 -26.95 -8.51
N THR A 163 13.06 -25.79 -8.14
CA THR A 163 12.44 -24.92 -7.12
C THR A 163 11.72 -23.76 -7.82
N VAL A 164 10.43 -23.63 -7.58
CA VAL A 164 9.60 -22.56 -8.13
C VAL A 164 9.11 -21.67 -7.00
N GLY A 165 9.46 -20.39 -7.06
CA GLY A 165 8.99 -19.36 -6.14
C GLY A 165 7.58 -18.89 -6.52
N LEU A 166 6.66 -18.89 -5.57
CA LEU A 166 5.33 -18.31 -5.76
C LEU A 166 5.28 -16.93 -5.08
N ASP A 167 4.70 -15.97 -5.78
CA ASP A 167 4.46 -14.62 -5.23
C ASP A 167 3.75 -14.73 -3.88
N GLU A 168 4.19 -13.98 -2.90
CA GLU A 168 3.71 -14.01 -1.51
C GLU A 168 2.26 -13.61 -1.36
N HIS A 169 1.70 -12.87 -2.33
CA HIS A 169 0.30 -12.44 -2.36
C HIS A 169 -0.58 -13.36 -3.25
N MET A 170 -0.02 -14.46 -3.76
CA MET A 170 -0.78 -15.42 -4.55
C MET A 170 -1.90 -16.07 -3.73
N ALA A 171 -3.11 -16.13 -4.27
CA ALA A 171 -4.22 -16.82 -3.63
C ALA A 171 -3.87 -18.30 -3.37
N PHE A 172 -4.20 -18.79 -2.18
CA PHE A 172 -3.86 -20.15 -1.75
C PHE A 172 -4.39 -21.24 -2.71
N VAL A 173 -5.57 -21.04 -3.30
CA VAL A 173 -6.16 -21.97 -4.27
C VAL A 173 -5.24 -22.18 -5.49
N PHE A 174 -4.55 -21.15 -5.95
CA PHE A 174 -3.59 -21.28 -7.05
C PHE A 174 -2.34 -22.03 -6.62
N SER A 175 -1.81 -21.73 -5.44
CA SER A 175 -0.66 -22.42 -4.86
C SER A 175 -0.93 -23.92 -4.70
N GLU A 176 -2.12 -24.28 -4.18
CA GLU A 176 -2.53 -25.70 -4.08
C GLU A 176 -2.70 -26.36 -5.43
N GLY A 177 -3.36 -25.68 -6.39
CA GLY A 177 -3.54 -26.17 -7.73
C GLY A 177 -2.21 -26.45 -8.45
N ILE A 178 -1.25 -25.53 -8.37
CA ILE A 178 0.09 -25.68 -8.93
C ILE A 178 0.80 -26.89 -8.29
N ARG A 179 0.76 -27.00 -6.95
CA ARG A 179 1.36 -28.09 -6.21
C ARG A 179 0.75 -29.46 -6.56
N ALA A 180 -0.57 -29.53 -6.65
CA ALA A 180 -1.26 -30.77 -6.97
C ALA A 180 -0.99 -31.25 -8.40
N ALA A 181 -0.96 -30.32 -9.36
CA ALA A 181 -0.71 -30.64 -10.77
C ALA A 181 0.78 -30.94 -11.06
N ASN A 182 1.71 -30.44 -10.22
CA ASN A 182 3.15 -30.52 -10.45
C ASN A 182 3.91 -31.04 -9.20
N PRO A 183 3.67 -32.28 -8.75
CA PRO A 183 4.19 -32.80 -7.49
C PRO A 183 5.72 -32.97 -7.45
N HIS A 184 6.38 -32.91 -8.59
CA HIS A 184 7.84 -32.99 -8.77
C HIS A 184 8.54 -31.63 -8.65
N LEU A 185 7.80 -30.53 -8.59
CA LEU A 185 8.33 -29.20 -8.33
C LEU A 185 8.36 -28.91 -6.82
N ARG A 186 9.44 -28.30 -6.36
CA ARG A 186 9.53 -27.77 -5.01
C ARG A 186 8.98 -26.32 -5.01
N LEU A 187 7.85 -26.09 -4.40
CA LEU A 187 7.29 -24.74 -4.27
C LEU A 187 7.84 -24.06 -3.01
N VAL A 188 8.24 -22.81 -3.15
CA VAL A 188 8.74 -21.94 -2.09
C VAL A 188 8.16 -20.54 -2.23
N SER A 189 8.29 -19.66 -1.22
CA SER A 189 8.00 -18.25 -1.38
C SER A 189 8.98 -17.59 -2.35
N ALA A 190 8.48 -16.72 -3.24
CA ALA A 190 9.30 -15.87 -4.09
C ALA A 190 9.87 -14.64 -3.36
N THR A 191 9.50 -14.39 -2.10
CA THR A 191 9.88 -13.20 -1.31
C THR A 191 11.37 -12.83 -1.40
N PRO A 192 12.34 -13.77 -1.38
CA PRO A 192 13.75 -13.42 -1.57
C PRO A 192 14.07 -12.74 -2.90
N VAL A 193 13.22 -12.94 -3.91
CA VAL A 193 13.34 -12.35 -5.24
C VAL A 193 12.42 -11.13 -5.38
N THR A 194 11.13 -11.28 -5.13
CA THR A 194 10.12 -10.23 -5.29
C THR A 194 10.38 -9.05 -4.36
N ALA A 195 10.39 -9.28 -3.06
CA ALA A 195 10.72 -8.26 -2.08
C ALA A 195 12.22 -7.89 -2.14
N GLY A 196 13.11 -8.85 -2.42
CA GLY A 196 14.54 -8.62 -2.61
C GLY A 196 14.86 -7.59 -3.69
N CYS A 197 14.08 -7.55 -4.78
CA CYS A 197 14.18 -6.49 -5.79
C CYS A 197 13.57 -5.17 -5.32
N ARG A 198 12.36 -5.22 -4.74
CA ARG A 198 11.54 -4.05 -4.43
C ARG A 198 12.04 -3.25 -3.22
N MET A 199 12.69 -3.91 -2.26
CA MET A 199 13.13 -3.26 -1.02
C MET A 199 14.19 -2.18 -1.24
N ILE A 200 14.99 -2.25 -2.30
CA ILE A 200 16.02 -1.25 -2.63
C ILE A 200 15.50 -0.37 -3.76
N LYS A 201 15.13 0.84 -3.44
CA LYS A 201 14.61 1.82 -4.40
C LYS A 201 15.73 2.51 -5.15
N ASN A 202 15.57 2.65 -6.45
CA ASN A 202 16.43 3.48 -7.28
C ASN A 202 16.00 4.96 -7.21
N ALA A 203 16.76 5.85 -7.86
CA ALA A 203 16.49 7.29 -7.84
C ALA A 203 15.10 7.66 -8.40
N HIS A 204 14.65 6.98 -9.47
CA HIS A 204 13.34 7.26 -10.08
C HIS A 204 12.18 6.83 -9.15
N GLU A 205 12.31 5.69 -8.50
CA GLU A 205 11.35 5.21 -7.50
C GLU A 205 11.25 6.18 -6.31
N LEU A 206 12.40 6.67 -5.82
CA LEU A 206 12.44 7.68 -4.77
C LEU A 206 11.85 9.03 -5.21
N ASP A 207 12.03 9.45 -6.48
CA ASP A 207 11.39 10.65 -7.01
C ASP A 207 9.87 10.53 -7.02
N CYS A 208 9.32 9.36 -7.38
CA CYS A 208 7.88 9.09 -7.30
C CYS A 208 7.37 9.18 -5.86
N MET A 209 8.08 8.56 -4.89
CA MET A 209 7.71 8.61 -3.46
C MET A 209 7.78 10.05 -2.92
N ARG A 210 8.83 10.81 -3.22
CA ARG A 210 8.93 12.23 -2.82
C ARG A 210 7.78 13.08 -3.38
N LEU A 211 7.38 12.81 -4.63
CA LEU A 211 6.26 13.52 -5.24
C LEU A 211 4.93 13.15 -4.58
N ALA A 212 4.72 11.86 -4.24
CA ALA A 212 3.55 11.39 -3.49
C ALA A 212 3.50 12.03 -2.09
N CYS A 213 4.60 12.01 -1.34
CA CYS A 213 4.73 12.65 -0.03
C CYS A 213 4.42 14.15 -0.09
N ARG A 214 4.96 14.86 -1.09
CA ARG A 214 4.68 16.28 -1.28
C ARG A 214 3.20 16.54 -1.58
N ALA A 215 2.58 15.75 -2.44
CA ALA A 215 1.17 15.87 -2.79
C ALA A 215 0.30 15.66 -1.54
N THR A 216 0.57 14.64 -0.76
CA THR A 216 -0.15 14.33 0.50
C THR A 216 -0.06 15.47 1.50
N LEU A 217 1.13 16.03 1.76
CA LEU A 217 1.26 17.17 2.67
C LEU A 217 0.54 18.42 2.20
N LEU A 218 0.54 18.69 0.88
CA LEU A 218 -0.22 19.81 0.32
C LEU A 218 -1.72 19.64 0.51
N VAL A 219 -2.24 18.43 0.26
CA VAL A 219 -3.66 18.10 0.48
C VAL A 219 -4.01 18.21 1.96
N TYR A 220 -3.22 17.61 2.85
CA TYR A 220 -3.47 17.66 4.29
C TYR A 220 -3.47 19.10 4.83
N ARG A 221 -2.54 19.93 4.37
CA ARG A 221 -2.51 21.35 4.71
C ARG A 221 -3.79 22.07 4.26
N ALA A 222 -4.23 21.86 3.02
CA ALA A 222 -5.43 22.50 2.48
C ALA A 222 -6.72 22.00 3.19
N VAL A 223 -6.77 20.70 3.52
CA VAL A 223 -7.86 20.14 4.33
C VAL A 223 -7.87 20.79 5.70
N ALA A 224 -6.75 20.79 6.44
CA ALA A 224 -6.66 21.39 7.77
C ALA A 224 -7.11 22.87 7.80
N GLN A 225 -6.75 23.65 6.77
CA GLN A 225 -7.18 25.04 6.61
C GLN A 225 -8.68 25.20 6.32
N SER A 226 -9.35 24.12 5.93
CA SER A 226 -10.78 24.12 5.59
C SER A 226 -11.66 23.58 6.72
N LEU A 227 -11.06 23.05 7.80
CA LEU A 227 -11.80 22.47 8.91
C LEU A 227 -12.47 23.53 9.78
N HIS A 228 -13.66 23.20 10.30
CA HIS A 228 -14.35 24.01 11.30
C HIS A 228 -15.23 23.12 12.20
N PRO A 229 -15.56 23.55 13.42
CA PRO A 229 -16.50 22.85 14.28
C PRO A 229 -17.83 22.55 13.59
N GLY A 230 -18.38 21.37 13.85
CA GLY A 230 -19.65 20.90 13.28
C GLY A 230 -19.47 20.00 12.04
N MET A 231 -18.30 20.00 11.39
CA MET A 231 -18.02 19.04 10.30
C MET A 231 -18.01 17.61 10.82
N THR A 232 -18.49 16.70 10.00
CA THR A 232 -18.38 15.25 10.22
C THR A 232 -17.14 14.69 9.54
N THR A 233 -16.71 13.48 9.95
CA THR A 233 -15.64 12.75 9.24
C THR A 233 -15.96 12.56 7.76
N ALA A 234 -17.25 12.39 7.40
CA ALA A 234 -17.67 12.27 6.00
C ALA A 234 -17.48 13.57 5.20
N ASP A 235 -17.71 14.75 5.83
CA ASP A 235 -17.45 16.05 5.19
C ASP A 235 -15.95 16.22 4.94
N VAL A 236 -15.10 15.81 5.88
CA VAL A 236 -13.64 15.90 5.74
C VAL A 236 -13.15 14.94 4.65
N GLN A 237 -13.72 13.74 4.54
CA GLN A 237 -13.41 12.81 3.45
C GLN A 237 -13.69 13.39 2.07
N GLN A 238 -14.76 14.17 1.93
CA GLN A 238 -15.03 14.88 0.66
C GLN A 238 -13.96 15.93 0.34
N LEU A 239 -13.43 16.62 1.36
CA LEU A 239 -12.32 17.57 1.18
C LEU A 239 -11.03 16.87 0.76
N ILE A 240 -10.72 15.72 1.37
CA ILE A 240 -9.56 14.88 1.03
C ILE A 240 -9.65 14.43 -0.42
N ALA A 241 -10.77 13.84 -0.82
CA ALA A 241 -11.00 13.39 -2.19
C ALA A 241 -10.89 14.55 -3.21
N ALA A 242 -11.48 15.71 -2.89
CA ALA A 242 -11.36 16.90 -3.73
C ALA A 242 -9.91 17.40 -3.82
N GLY A 243 -9.15 17.33 -2.72
CA GLY A 243 -7.75 17.71 -2.66
C GLY A 243 -6.88 16.82 -3.57
N TYR A 244 -6.99 15.49 -3.46
CA TYR A 244 -6.25 14.56 -4.30
C TYR A 244 -6.63 14.66 -5.78
N HIS A 245 -7.92 14.79 -6.09
CA HIS A 245 -8.35 15.08 -7.46
C HIS A 245 -7.71 16.37 -8.00
N ARG A 246 -7.58 17.41 -7.16
CA ARG A 246 -7.01 18.70 -7.58
C ARG A 246 -5.50 18.61 -7.84
N VAL A 247 -4.76 17.90 -7.01
CA VAL A 247 -3.32 17.68 -7.23
C VAL A 247 -3.04 16.71 -8.38
N GLY A 248 -4.04 15.92 -8.81
CA GLY A 248 -3.98 15.05 -9.98
C GLY A 248 -3.44 13.64 -9.69
N PHE A 249 -3.58 13.15 -8.46
CA PHE A 249 -3.21 11.79 -8.05
C PHE A 249 -4.38 11.10 -7.34
N GLU A 250 -4.36 9.77 -7.35
CA GLU A 250 -5.28 8.95 -6.56
C GLU A 250 -4.74 8.82 -5.14
N GLY A 251 -5.57 9.14 -4.15
CA GLY A 251 -5.20 9.07 -2.75
C GLY A 251 -6.41 9.13 -1.83
N ASP A 252 -6.20 8.79 -0.59
CA ASP A 252 -7.17 8.83 0.48
C ASP A 252 -6.48 9.22 1.80
N ALA A 253 -7.27 9.44 2.86
CA ALA A 253 -6.77 9.52 4.22
C ALA A 253 -7.85 9.10 5.20
N SER A 254 -7.51 8.27 6.16
CA SER A 254 -8.35 8.04 7.32
C SER A 254 -8.36 9.28 8.23
N LEU A 255 -9.50 9.59 8.84
CA LEU A 255 -9.63 10.64 9.84
C LEU A 255 -10.21 10.08 11.12
N ASN A 256 -9.52 10.30 12.22
CA ASN A 256 -10.00 9.99 13.55
C ASN A 256 -10.00 11.25 14.42
N VAL A 257 -11.00 11.33 15.35
CA VAL A 257 -11.27 12.52 16.16
C VAL A 257 -11.39 12.12 17.62
N ASP A 258 -10.82 12.91 18.52
CA ASP A 258 -10.91 12.80 19.99
C ASP A 258 -10.50 11.38 20.48
N GLU A 259 -11.33 10.71 21.29
CA GLU A 259 -11.04 9.38 21.83
C GLU A 259 -10.81 8.30 20.77
N TYR A 260 -11.30 8.48 19.56
CA TYR A 260 -11.09 7.54 18.45
C TYR A 260 -9.68 7.60 17.87
N THR A 261 -8.92 8.68 18.11
CA THR A 261 -7.49 8.72 17.78
C THR A 261 -6.67 7.73 18.61
N ALA A 262 -7.21 7.26 19.76
CA ALA A 262 -6.59 6.19 20.56
C ALA A 262 -6.73 4.77 19.96
N LEU A 263 -7.44 4.63 18.84
CA LEU A 263 -7.52 3.40 18.05
C LEU A 263 -6.60 3.55 16.83
N PRO A 264 -5.49 2.82 16.71
CA PRO A 264 -4.48 3.04 15.66
C PRO A 264 -5.02 3.08 14.23
N HIS A 265 -5.98 2.20 13.90
CA HIS A 265 -6.67 2.18 12.61
C HIS A 265 -8.07 2.82 12.66
N GLY A 266 -8.33 3.61 13.70
CA GLY A 266 -9.56 4.37 13.83
C GLY A 266 -10.82 3.59 14.17
N SER A 267 -11.96 4.28 14.01
CA SER A 267 -13.28 3.74 14.34
C SER A 267 -14.23 3.93 13.15
N PRO A 268 -15.08 2.93 12.85
CA PRO A 268 -16.14 3.09 11.84
C PRO A 268 -17.30 3.97 12.30
N LYS A 269 -17.30 4.41 13.57
CA LYS A 269 -18.38 5.26 14.11
C LYS A 269 -18.28 6.66 13.51
N PRO A 270 -19.41 7.29 13.17
CA PRO A 270 -19.43 8.69 12.77
C PRO A 270 -18.87 9.60 13.87
N GLN A 271 -18.02 10.54 13.49
CA GLN A 271 -17.40 11.48 14.42
C GLN A 271 -17.65 12.91 13.93
N THR A 272 -17.73 13.84 14.85
CA THR A 272 -18.00 15.26 14.56
C THR A 272 -16.96 16.14 15.23
N LEU A 273 -16.39 17.06 14.47
CA LEU A 273 -15.37 18.00 14.91
C LEU A 273 -15.97 19.07 15.84
N ARG A 274 -15.24 19.39 16.89
CA ARG A 274 -15.57 20.46 17.85
C ARG A 274 -14.35 21.34 18.08
N GLU A 275 -14.57 22.50 18.66
CA GLU A 275 -13.46 23.31 19.18
C GLU A 275 -12.67 22.50 20.22
N GLY A 276 -11.37 22.45 20.08
CA GLY A 276 -10.47 21.65 20.92
C GLY A 276 -10.34 20.17 20.54
N SER A 277 -11.05 19.70 19.51
CA SER A 277 -10.88 18.31 19.02
C SER A 277 -9.47 18.05 18.54
N ILE A 278 -8.90 16.93 18.97
CA ILE A 278 -7.67 16.38 18.42
C ILE A 278 -8.03 15.50 17.21
N LEU A 279 -7.30 15.67 16.13
CA LEU A 279 -7.52 15.00 14.86
C LEU A 279 -6.25 14.27 14.42
N MET A 280 -6.43 13.09 13.84
CA MET A 280 -5.36 12.30 13.22
C MET A 280 -5.76 12.01 11.77
N LEU A 281 -5.00 12.56 10.81
CA LEU A 281 -5.05 12.20 9.39
C LEU A 281 -3.93 11.21 9.09
N ASP A 282 -4.23 10.16 8.35
CA ASP A 282 -3.33 9.04 8.11
C ASP A 282 -3.59 8.41 6.73
N ASP A 283 -2.59 7.91 6.05
CA ASP A 283 -2.50 7.39 4.68
C ASP A 283 -1.83 8.37 3.70
N GLY A 284 -2.19 8.32 2.41
CA GLY A 284 -1.56 9.18 1.41
C GLY A 284 -2.06 8.99 -0.01
N CYS A 285 -1.18 9.15 -0.97
CA CYS A 285 -1.48 8.95 -2.39
C CYS A 285 -0.40 8.12 -3.08
N SER A 286 -0.66 7.78 -4.36
CA SER A 286 0.31 7.08 -5.18
C SER A 286 0.71 7.89 -6.42
N VAL A 287 2.00 7.78 -6.80
CA VAL A 287 2.55 8.30 -8.04
C VAL A 287 3.25 7.16 -8.78
N GLU A 288 2.82 6.86 -10.01
CA GLU A 288 3.30 5.68 -10.76
C GLU A 288 3.21 4.37 -9.96
N GLY A 289 2.22 4.28 -9.04
CA GLY A 289 2.01 3.17 -8.12
C GLY A 289 2.82 3.25 -6.81
N TYR A 290 3.81 4.12 -6.69
CA TYR A 290 4.59 4.31 -5.46
C TYR A 290 3.83 5.14 -4.45
N GLN A 291 3.69 4.59 -3.25
CA GLN A 291 2.87 5.13 -2.16
C GLN A 291 3.63 6.17 -1.34
N SER A 292 2.88 7.06 -0.70
CA SER A 292 3.27 7.79 0.49
C SER A 292 2.39 7.38 1.66
N ASP A 293 2.94 7.38 2.87
CA ASP A 293 2.23 7.11 4.11
C ASP A 293 2.61 8.14 5.16
N ILE A 294 1.67 9.00 5.51
CA ILE A 294 1.95 10.17 6.35
C ILE A 294 0.84 10.37 7.38
N THR A 295 1.20 10.28 8.64
CA THR A 295 0.28 10.68 9.72
C THR A 295 0.60 12.08 10.23
N ARG A 296 -0.45 12.90 10.34
CA ARG A 296 -0.39 14.18 11.05
C ARG A 296 -1.47 14.22 12.12
N THR A 297 -1.04 14.38 13.38
CA THR A 297 -1.94 14.67 14.50
C THR A 297 -1.88 16.17 14.82
N PHE A 298 -3.04 16.80 14.98
CA PHE A 298 -3.16 18.21 15.30
C PHE A 298 -4.48 18.52 16.04
N VAL A 299 -4.66 19.76 16.51
CA VAL A 299 -5.85 20.18 17.27
C VAL A 299 -6.58 21.30 16.56
N LEU A 300 -7.90 21.17 16.45
CA LEU A 300 -8.77 22.25 15.98
C LEU A 300 -9.04 23.23 17.14
N GLY A 301 -8.22 24.29 17.22
CA GLY A 301 -8.23 25.23 18.32
C GLY A 301 -7.02 25.05 19.25
N LYS A 302 -7.22 25.06 20.57
CA LYS A 302 -6.13 25.04 21.55
C LYS A 302 -5.92 23.65 22.15
N PRO A 303 -4.69 23.07 22.04
CA PRO A 303 -4.36 21.80 22.67
C PRO A 303 -4.27 21.93 24.21
N THR A 304 -4.49 20.81 24.92
CA THR A 304 -4.24 20.71 26.35
C THR A 304 -2.73 20.49 26.64
N ASP A 305 -2.28 20.80 27.85
CA ASP A 305 -0.90 20.56 28.26
C ASP A 305 -0.49 19.09 28.16
N LYS A 306 -1.44 18.15 28.40
CA LYS A 306 -1.22 16.71 28.23
C LYS A 306 -1.00 16.36 26.75
N MET A 307 -1.79 16.90 25.84
CA MET A 307 -1.61 16.68 24.40
C MET A 307 -0.24 17.20 23.94
N LEU A 308 0.16 18.39 24.38
CA LEU A 308 1.48 18.98 24.06
C LEU A 308 2.62 18.09 24.57
N SER A 309 2.53 17.60 25.81
CA SER A 309 3.55 16.73 26.40
C SER A 309 3.66 15.38 25.69
N VAL A 310 2.53 14.76 25.32
CA VAL A 310 2.51 13.50 24.57
C VAL A 310 3.05 13.69 23.15
N PHE A 311 2.67 14.78 22.48
CA PHE A 311 3.19 15.13 21.15
C PHE A 311 4.72 15.27 21.14
N ASP A 312 5.27 16.02 22.09
CA ASP A 312 6.72 16.18 22.21
C ASP A 312 7.43 14.84 22.42
N LEU A 313 6.87 13.96 23.23
CA LEU A 313 7.41 12.62 23.46
C LEU A 313 7.37 11.75 22.19
N VAL A 314 6.25 11.73 21.45
CA VAL A 314 6.11 10.99 20.19
C VAL A 314 7.10 11.54 19.15
N ARG A 315 7.22 12.86 19.01
CA ARG A 315 8.19 13.49 18.09
C ARG A 315 9.63 13.12 18.43
N ARG A 316 9.99 13.08 19.72
CA ARG A 316 11.32 12.61 20.15
C ARG A 316 11.53 11.12 19.87
N ALA A 317 10.48 10.30 19.99
CA ALA A 317 10.55 8.88 19.65
C ALA A 317 10.77 8.68 18.13
N GLN A 318 10.08 9.44 17.27
CA GLN A 318 10.30 9.46 15.83
C GLN A 318 11.74 9.86 15.49
N THR A 319 12.25 10.94 16.09
CA THR A 319 13.65 11.36 15.92
C THR A 319 14.64 10.30 16.38
N ALA A 320 14.33 9.56 17.46
CA ALA A 320 15.19 8.46 17.94
C ALA A 320 15.22 7.28 16.95
N ALA A 321 14.07 6.92 16.35
CA ALA A 321 14.01 5.92 15.29
C ALA A 321 14.81 6.35 14.06
N LEU A 322 14.58 7.56 13.55
CA LEU A 322 15.34 8.14 12.44
C LEU A 322 16.86 8.07 12.64
N HIS A 323 17.33 8.43 13.84
CA HIS A 323 18.77 8.39 14.16
C HIS A 323 19.32 6.96 14.29
N ALA A 324 18.48 5.99 14.70
CA ALA A 324 18.87 4.59 14.77
C ALA A 324 18.89 3.91 13.37
N ALA A 325 18.10 4.41 12.42
CA ALA A 325 17.99 3.86 11.07
C ALA A 325 19.25 4.17 10.24
N ARG A 326 20.21 3.21 10.24
CA ARG A 326 21.51 3.36 9.54
C ARG A 326 21.87 2.06 8.81
N PRO A 327 22.68 2.11 7.74
CA PRO A 327 23.20 0.93 7.09
C PRO A 327 23.82 -0.06 8.07
N GLY A 328 23.50 -1.34 7.93
CA GLY A 328 24.03 -2.42 8.76
C GLY A 328 23.35 -2.61 10.11
N VAL A 329 22.52 -1.67 10.56
CA VAL A 329 21.74 -1.79 11.79
C VAL A 329 20.59 -2.78 11.56
N PRO A 330 20.32 -3.73 12.48
CA PRO A 330 19.15 -4.58 12.41
C PRO A 330 17.84 -3.79 12.54
N ALA A 331 16.84 -4.13 11.74
CA ALA A 331 15.53 -3.45 11.71
C ALA A 331 14.85 -3.35 13.10
N ALA A 332 15.03 -4.37 13.95
CA ALA A 332 14.51 -4.38 15.33
C ALA A 332 15.06 -3.27 16.23
N GLU A 333 16.27 -2.79 15.96
CA GLU A 333 16.89 -1.73 16.81
C GLU A 333 16.24 -0.37 16.57
N VAL A 334 15.69 -0.13 15.39
CA VAL A 334 14.95 1.10 15.08
C VAL A 334 13.65 1.16 15.90
N ASP A 335 12.86 0.08 15.92
CA ASP A 335 11.69 -0.03 16.81
C ASP A 335 12.09 0.10 18.29
N GLY A 336 13.20 -0.56 18.67
CA GLY A 336 13.73 -0.52 20.03
C GLY A 336 14.05 0.89 20.49
N ALA A 337 14.62 1.74 19.63
CA ALA A 337 14.98 3.13 19.94
C ALA A 337 13.73 3.99 20.23
N ALA A 338 12.71 3.95 19.37
CA ALA A 338 11.45 4.65 19.58
C ALA A 338 10.71 4.16 20.81
N ARG A 339 10.61 2.84 20.97
CA ARG A 339 9.89 2.19 22.09
C ARG A 339 10.55 2.49 23.43
N LYS A 340 11.89 2.54 23.47
CA LYS A 340 12.63 2.95 24.66
C LYS A 340 12.31 4.40 25.06
N MET A 341 12.29 5.31 24.11
CA MET A 341 11.95 6.72 24.36
C MET A 341 10.55 6.88 24.96
N ILE A 342 9.57 6.17 24.41
CA ILE A 342 8.17 6.18 24.88
C ILE A 342 8.07 5.56 26.29
N THR A 343 8.78 4.45 26.53
CA THR A 343 8.80 3.78 27.84
C THR A 343 9.44 4.66 28.91
N ASP A 344 10.58 5.25 28.64
CA ASP A 344 11.28 6.17 29.56
C ASP A 344 10.43 7.43 29.86
N GLY A 345 9.58 7.84 28.94
CA GLY A 345 8.60 8.91 29.08
C GLY A 345 7.35 8.54 29.89
N GLY A 346 7.27 7.32 30.45
CA GLY A 346 6.17 6.87 31.30
C GLY A 346 5.02 6.16 30.56
N TYR A 347 5.12 5.95 29.24
CA TYR A 347 4.11 5.28 28.42
C TYR A 347 4.55 3.85 28.02
N GLY A 348 5.00 3.07 28.99
CA GLY A 348 5.44 1.69 28.83
C GLY A 348 4.82 0.76 29.89
N PRO A 349 5.31 -0.49 29.98
CA PRO A 349 6.35 -1.10 29.14
C PRO A 349 5.77 -1.73 27.85
N GLY A 350 6.65 -2.05 26.91
CA GLY A 350 6.34 -2.88 25.74
C GLY A 350 5.29 -2.25 24.83
N PHE A 351 4.23 -3.01 24.55
CA PHE A 351 3.15 -2.61 23.63
C PHE A 351 1.94 -1.99 24.35
N LYS A 352 2.08 -1.51 25.59
CA LYS A 352 0.94 -1.03 26.37
C LYS A 352 0.27 0.22 25.80
N TYR A 353 1.06 1.20 25.40
CA TYR A 353 0.57 2.45 24.80
C TYR A 353 1.09 2.67 23.39
N PHE A 354 2.26 2.15 23.06
CA PHE A 354 2.76 2.06 21.71
C PHE A 354 2.49 0.64 21.19
N THR A 355 1.31 0.45 20.59
CA THR A 355 0.68 -0.85 20.39
C THR A 355 1.13 -1.60 19.14
N HIS A 356 1.83 -0.95 18.21
CA HIS A 356 2.31 -1.52 16.96
C HIS A 356 3.83 -1.33 16.78
N ARG A 357 4.40 -1.81 15.70
CA ARG A 357 5.79 -1.58 15.29
C ARG A 357 6.01 -0.11 14.92
N VAL A 358 7.27 0.34 14.94
CA VAL A 358 7.59 1.75 14.63
C VAL A 358 7.50 2.08 13.15
N GLY A 359 7.44 1.06 12.27
CA GLY A 359 7.33 1.29 10.84
C GLY A 359 7.40 0.02 10.00
N HIS A 360 7.16 0.18 8.73
CA HIS A 360 7.15 -0.87 7.72
C HIS A 360 7.83 -0.38 6.45
N GLY A 361 8.30 -1.34 5.63
CA GLY A 361 8.73 -1.01 4.27
C GLY A 361 7.56 -0.45 3.47
N ILE A 362 7.85 0.46 2.57
CA ILE A 362 6.87 1.12 1.71
C ILE A 362 7.43 1.26 0.30
N GLY A 363 6.55 1.20 -0.68
CA GLY A 363 6.91 1.33 -2.10
C GLY A 363 5.69 1.22 -2.99
N LEU A 364 5.58 0.15 -3.79
CA LEU A 364 4.37 -0.13 -4.58
C LEU A 364 3.21 -0.61 -3.70
N ASP A 365 3.51 -1.25 -2.57
CA ASP A 365 2.51 -1.51 -1.54
C ASP A 365 2.74 -0.54 -0.39
N GLY A 366 1.66 -0.08 0.26
CA GLY A 366 1.74 0.73 1.47
C GLY A 366 2.51 -0.01 2.56
N HIS A 367 2.29 -1.33 2.67
CA HIS A 367 3.08 -2.20 3.54
C HIS A 367 3.82 -3.25 2.70
N GLU A 368 5.13 -3.15 2.61
CA GLU A 368 5.98 -4.17 1.99
C GLU A 368 7.19 -4.52 2.87
N TRP A 369 7.79 -5.70 2.64
CA TRP A 369 8.95 -6.13 3.38
C TRP A 369 10.17 -5.22 3.08
N PRO A 370 11.04 -4.91 4.09
CA PRO A 370 11.06 -5.40 5.47
C PRO A 370 10.31 -4.47 6.45
N TYR A 371 10.23 -4.87 7.72
CA TYR A 371 9.51 -4.13 8.76
C TYR A 371 10.42 -3.78 9.94
N PHE A 372 10.23 -2.60 10.52
CA PHE A 372 10.91 -2.20 11.77
C PHE A 372 10.27 -2.86 12.98
N VAL A 373 10.60 -4.13 13.18
CA VAL A 373 10.08 -4.90 14.31
C VAL A 373 11.00 -6.04 14.67
N ARG A 374 10.95 -6.44 15.93
CA ARG A 374 11.61 -7.66 16.39
C ARG A 374 10.86 -8.89 15.89
N ASN A 375 11.58 -9.91 15.42
CA ASN A 375 11.01 -11.14 14.87
C ASN A 375 10.07 -10.88 13.70
N ASN A 376 10.58 -10.26 12.66
CA ASN A 376 9.85 -9.98 11.43
C ASN A 376 9.44 -11.29 10.72
N MET A 377 8.20 -11.74 10.95
CA MET A 377 7.69 -13.03 10.46
C MET A 377 7.12 -12.98 9.03
N TYR A 378 7.12 -11.81 8.36
CA TYR A 378 6.51 -11.64 7.05
C TYR A 378 7.50 -11.70 5.89
N GLY A 379 8.72 -12.16 6.11
CA GLY A 379 9.76 -12.32 5.10
C GLY A 379 10.64 -13.54 5.40
N TRP A 380 11.72 -13.68 4.66
CA TRP A 380 12.68 -14.80 4.82
C TRP A 380 13.78 -14.49 5.85
N ASP A 381 13.95 -13.23 6.23
CA ASP A 381 14.88 -12.78 7.28
C ASP A 381 14.07 -12.14 8.42
N LEU A 382 14.20 -12.68 9.62
CA LEU A 382 13.44 -12.25 10.79
C LEU A 382 13.93 -10.93 11.38
N ASN A 383 15.15 -10.49 11.05
CA ASN A 383 15.72 -9.23 11.52
C ASN A 383 16.74 -8.69 10.51
N PRO A 384 16.28 -8.26 9.33
CA PRO A 384 17.15 -7.81 8.25
C PRO A 384 17.97 -6.59 8.66
N LYS A 385 19.21 -6.55 8.15
CA LYS A 385 20.05 -5.36 8.27
C LYS A 385 19.64 -4.33 7.23
N LEU A 386 19.58 -3.09 7.65
CA LEU A 386 19.26 -1.97 6.77
C LEU A 386 20.35 -1.77 5.73
N ALA A 387 19.95 -1.42 4.52
CA ALA A 387 20.83 -1.12 3.40
C ALA A 387 20.39 0.18 2.71
N PRO A 388 21.33 0.92 2.08
CA PRO A 388 20.99 2.11 1.30
C PRO A 388 19.95 1.80 0.22
N GLY A 389 18.99 2.72 0.04
CA GLY A 389 17.85 2.57 -0.85
C GLY A 389 16.62 1.89 -0.25
N MET A 390 16.72 1.29 0.93
CA MET A 390 15.52 0.82 1.64
C MET A 390 14.67 2.02 2.10
N THR A 391 13.34 1.90 1.96
CA THR A 391 12.37 2.92 2.38
C THR A 391 11.41 2.35 3.41
N PHE A 392 11.03 3.18 4.38
CA PHE A 392 10.16 2.79 5.50
C PHE A 392 9.27 3.96 5.92
N SER A 393 8.14 3.65 6.55
CA SER A 393 7.49 4.59 7.45
C SER A 393 8.28 4.72 8.77
N ASP A 394 8.14 5.87 9.45
CA ASP A 394 8.63 6.12 10.81
C ASP A 394 7.47 6.72 11.61
N GLU A 395 6.68 5.86 12.28
CA GLU A 395 5.33 6.13 12.77
C GLU A 395 5.11 5.81 14.26
N PRO A 396 5.96 6.24 15.17
CA PRO A 396 5.70 5.99 16.58
C PRO A 396 4.41 6.69 17.04
N GLY A 397 3.66 6.01 17.93
CA GLY A 397 2.44 6.57 18.49
C GLY A 397 2.26 6.24 19.97
N ILE A 398 1.49 7.07 20.66
CA ILE A 398 1.01 6.85 22.02
C ILE A 398 -0.51 6.91 22.02
N TYR A 399 -1.16 5.83 22.40
CA TYR A 399 -2.61 5.64 22.38
C TYR A 399 -3.12 5.45 23.81
N ILE A 400 -3.88 6.44 24.32
CA ILE A 400 -4.38 6.44 25.70
C ILE A 400 -5.87 6.10 25.66
N PRO A 401 -6.24 4.85 25.99
CA PRO A 401 -7.64 4.40 25.88
C PRO A 401 -8.61 5.31 26.60
N GLY A 402 -9.68 5.74 25.91
CA GLY A 402 -10.73 6.61 26.44
C GLY A 402 -10.35 8.09 26.54
N GLU A 403 -9.16 8.46 26.06
CA GLU A 403 -8.73 9.86 26.02
C GLU A 403 -8.40 10.28 24.59
N PHE A 404 -7.19 10.00 24.11
CA PHE A 404 -6.72 10.31 22.75
C PHE A 404 -5.48 9.50 22.39
N GLY A 405 -5.16 9.49 21.10
CA GLY A 405 -3.88 9.01 20.57
C GLY A 405 -3.16 10.09 19.77
N ILE A 406 -1.85 9.98 19.72
CA ILE A 406 -0.98 10.80 18.86
C ILE A 406 -0.05 9.85 18.13
N ARG A 407 -0.09 9.87 16.78
CA ARG A 407 0.90 9.30 15.87
C ARG A 407 1.48 10.41 15.02
N LEU A 408 2.77 10.38 14.81
CA LEU A 408 3.48 11.21 13.84
C LEU A 408 4.22 10.28 12.91
N GLU A 409 4.05 10.48 11.61
CA GLU A 409 4.61 9.59 10.62
C GLU A 409 5.16 10.36 9.43
N ASP A 410 6.32 9.95 9.01
CA ASP A 410 6.97 10.40 7.79
C ASP A 410 7.66 9.21 7.13
N ASP A 411 7.64 9.17 5.80
CA ASP A 411 8.44 8.21 5.05
C ASP A 411 9.92 8.58 5.12
N LEU A 412 10.77 7.57 5.19
CA LEU A 412 12.23 7.74 5.18
C LEU A 412 12.90 6.82 4.15
N VAL A 413 14.09 7.20 3.73
CA VAL A 413 15.01 6.36 2.94
C VAL A 413 16.32 6.18 3.69
N ILE A 414 16.85 4.96 3.69
CA ILE A 414 18.19 4.67 4.17
C ILE A 414 19.21 5.16 3.14
N THR A 415 20.13 6.01 3.57
CA THR A 415 21.23 6.54 2.76
C THR A 415 22.56 5.86 3.13
N GLU A 416 23.64 6.17 2.43
CA GLU A 416 24.97 5.64 2.76
C GLU A 416 25.46 6.03 4.20
N ASN A 417 24.96 7.12 4.74
CA ASN A 417 25.44 7.69 6.00
C ASN A 417 24.41 7.66 7.14
N GLY A 418 23.19 7.19 6.90
CA GLY A 418 22.10 7.18 7.88
C GLY A 418 20.75 7.02 7.24
N ALA A 419 19.76 7.80 7.67
CA ALA A 419 18.45 7.88 7.04
C ALA A 419 18.07 9.35 6.78
N GLU A 420 17.24 9.56 5.76
CA GLU A 420 16.68 10.85 5.35
C GLU A 420 15.17 10.74 5.29
N LEU A 421 14.46 11.68 5.90
CA LEU A 421 13.01 11.78 5.76
C LEU A 421 12.65 12.34 4.37
N LEU A 422 11.60 11.80 3.76
CA LEU A 422 11.05 12.30 2.49
C LEU A 422 10.14 13.53 2.70
N THR A 423 9.76 13.79 3.95
CA THR A 423 8.92 14.91 4.37
C THR A 423 9.48 15.59 5.62
N PRO A 424 9.21 16.89 5.84
CA PRO A 424 9.58 17.53 7.10
C PRO A 424 8.74 16.99 8.26
N GLN A 425 9.38 16.71 9.40
CA GLN A 425 8.66 16.32 10.63
C GLN A 425 7.61 17.38 11.02
N CYS A 426 6.51 16.89 11.58
CA CYS A 426 5.45 17.74 12.13
C CYS A 426 5.99 18.67 13.21
N PRO A 427 5.93 20.01 13.06
CA PRO A 427 6.56 20.94 14.01
C PRO A 427 5.79 21.08 15.32
N SER A 428 4.46 21.10 15.30
CA SER A 428 3.61 21.22 16.49
C SER A 428 2.16 20.80 16.23
N LEU A 429 1.41 20.56 17.31
CA LEU A 429 -0.05 20.30 17.24
C LEU A 429 -0.85 21.52 16.73
N GLU A 430 -0.36 22.72 16.96
CA GLU A 430 -1.03 23.97 16.60
C GLU A 430 -0.75 24.39 15.15
N HIS A 431 0.43 24.06 14.65
CA HIS A 431 0.90 24.44 13.31
C HIS A 431 1.54 23.25 12.59
N PRO A 432 0.77 22.16 12.36
CA PRO A 432 1.31 20.88 11.87
C PRO A 432 1.95 20.97 10.48
N PHE A 433 1.61 21.98 9.71
CA PHE A 433 2.05 22.17 8.31
C PHE A 433 2.92 23.44 8.11
N ALA A 434 3.47 24.04 9.17
CA ALA A 434 4.28 25.25 9.05
C ALA A 434 5.51 25.09 8.15
N ASN A 435 6.07 23.88 8.05
CA ASN A 435 7.25 23.56 7.23
C ASN A 435 6.90 23.03 5.83
N VAL A 436 5.60 23.03 5.43
CA VAL A 436 5.16 22.57 4.11
C VAL A 436 5.15 23.74 3.13
N SER A 437 5.98 23.65 2.10
CA SER A 437 6.12 24.68 1.06
C SER A 437 5.25 24.40 -0.17
#